data_2d32a696c0da494c5007d522e8fbc680
#
_entry.id   2d32a696c0da494c5007d522e8fbc680
#
_cell.length_a   1.000
_cell.length_b   1.000
_cell.length_c   1.000
_cell.angle_alpha   90.00
_cell.angle_beta   90.00
_cell.angle_gamma   90.00
#
_symmetry.space_group_name_H-M   'P 1'
#
loop_
_entity.id
_entity.type
_entity.pdbx_description
1 polymer ?
#
loop_
_entity_poly.entity_id
_entity_poly.type
_entity_poly.pdbx_seq_one_letter_code
_entity_poly.pdbx_strand_id
1 'polypeptide(L)'
;ADCFRYYAGWPSKIQGATNNPSMLLAPTDAEFHSYTRREPVGVCGQIIPWNFPLLMAAWKIAPALATGNTLVLKPAEQTPLTALLLGQIMVEAGVPAGVVNIVTGYGDAGAALSGHEDVDKVAFTGSTDVGKKIVNAASGNLKKVSLELGGKSPNIVFEDADIPSAVGGVLQGFTLNSGQACEAGTRVYVHEKIYAEFNQALAEQVRALKVGPGNDPESAITPLVSEEQLNRVVGYLNAGKEEGARALVGGNRHGDSGYFVEPTVFTDTTEDMSIVREEIFGPVAVSIPFFDESEVIKAANKSEYGLAAGLWTTDLSRAHRVASRLNAGSVWVNTYHALDSALPFGGFHQSGWGRELGPESIELYTQVKSVTMAL
;
A
#
# COMPACT_ATOMS: atom_id res chain seq x y z
N ALA A 1 -10.03 -9.58 11.07
CA ALA A 1 -9.93 -10.14 12.42
C ALA A 1 -8.47 -10.15 12.91
N ASP A 2 -7.51 -10.68 12.13
CA ASP A 2 -6.13 -10.94 12.59
C ASP A 2 -5.35 -9.67 12.93
N CYS A 3 -5.55 -8.59 12.17
CA CYS A 3 -4.98 -7.29 12.48
C CYS A 3 -5.42 -6.79 13.89
N PHE A 4 -6.70 -6.89 14.23
CA PHE A 4 -7.18 -6.55 15.58
C PHE A 4 -6.61 -7.47 16.65
N ARG A 5 -6.48 -8.78 16.39
CA ARG A 5 -5.86 -9.73 17.33
C ARG A 5 -4.39 -9.40 17.56
N TYR A 6 -3.65 -9.09 16.50
CA TYR A 6 -2.25 -8.69 16.59
C TYR A 6 -2.09 -7.46 17.49
N TYR A 7 -2.83 -6.38 17.20
CA TYR A 7 -2.72 -5.14 17.97
C TYR A 7 -3.32 -5.23 19.37
N ALA A 8 -4.29 -6.10 19.64
CA ALA A 8 -4.79 -6.34 20.99
C ALA A 8 -3.71 -6.84 21.97
N GLY A 9 -2.66 -7.46 21.45
CA GLY A 9 -1.51 -7.89 22.25
C GLY A 9 -0.47 -6.77 22.53
N TRP A 10 -0.62 -5.57 21.98
CA TRP A 10 0.38 -4.51 22.07
C TRP A 10 0.30 -3.61 23.32
N PRO A 11 -0.86 -3.30 23.94
CA PRO A 11 -0.92 -2.35 25.05
C PRO A 11 0.04 -2.65 26.20
N SER A 12 0.26 -3.92 26.52
CA SER A 12 1.21 -4.34 27.58
C SER A 12 2.68 -4.39 27.13
N LYS A 13 2.96 -4.14 25.85
CA LYS A 13 4.31 -4.19 25.25
C LYS A 13 4.85 -2.81 24.87
N ILE A 14 4.05 -1.77 25.00
CA ILE A 14 4.46 -0.39 24.75
C ILE A 14 5.33 0.05 25.92
N GLN A 15 6.61 0.24 25.64
CA GLN A 15 7.64 0.48 26.66
C GLN A 15 8.25 1.88 26.52
N GLY A 16 8.75 2.40 27.64
CA GLY A 16 9.71 3.48 27.73
C GLY A 16 11.08 2.96 28.16
N ALA A 17 12.00 3.85 28.39
CA ALA A 17 13.36 3.57 28.86
C ALA A 17 13.65 4.31 30.16
N THR A 18 14.43 3.70 31.04
CA THR A 18 15.06 4.40 32.16
C THR A 18 16.51 4.70 31.77
N ASN A 19 16.92 5.94 31.93
CA ASN A 19 18.23 6.44 31.54
C ASN A 19 18.97 6.99 32.76
N ASN A 20 20.30 6.86 32.76
CA ASN A 20 21.18 7.51 33.71
C ASN A 20 21.87 8.69 32.99
N PRO A 21 21.25 9.88 32.94
CA PRO A 21 21.79 10.97 32.15
C PRO A 21 22.95 11.65 32.86
N SER A 22 23.95 12.07 32.08
CA SER A 22 24.95 13.04 32.52
C SER A 22 24.38 14.44 32.30
N MET A 23 24.05 15.15 33.36
CA MET A 23 23.37 16.45 33.30
C MET A 23 24.39 17.58 33.09
N LEU A 24 24.42 18.15 31.87
CA LEU A 24 25.33 19.27 31.52
C LEU A 24 24.90 20.62 32.13
N LEU A 25 23.62 20.78 32.40
CA LEU A 25 23.03 22.08 32.84
C LEU A 25 22.27 21.98 34.17
N ALA A 26 22.55 20.94 34.95
CA ALA A 26 21.91 20.73 36.26
C ALA A 26 22.94 20.99 37.40
N PRO A 27 22.48 21.24 38.67
CA PRO A 27 23.34 21.25 39.82
C PRO A 27 24.17 19.96 39.90
N THR A 28 25.47 20.08 40.17
CA THR A 28 26.43 18.95 40.09
C THR A 28 26.30 17.97 41.25
N ASP A 29 25.59 18.32 42.31
CA ASP A 29 25.40 17.57 43.55
C ASP A 29 24.00 16.96 43.71
N ALA A 30 23.13 17.11 42.70
CA ALA A 30 21.80 16.51 42.69
C ALA A 30 21.78 15.12 42.05
N GLU A 31 21.06 14.21 42.69
CA GLU A 31 20.71 12.93 42.06
C GLU A 31 19.46 13.10 41.18
N PHE A 32 19.43 12.39 40.06
CA PHE A 32 18.35 12.46 39.11
C PHE A 32 17.80 11.09 38.80
N HIS A 33 16.47 10.99 38.71
CA HIS A 33 15.80 9.86 38.10
C HIS A 33 15.14 10.30 36.78
N SER A 34 15.52 9.64 35.65
CA SER A 34 14.98 9.97 34.33
C SER A 34 14.44 8.75 33.62
N TYR A 35 13.25 8.92 33.03
CA TYR A 35 12.63 7.88 32.22
C TYR A 35 11.87 8.48 31.03
N THR A 36 11.63 7.67 30.01
CA THR A 36 10.72 7.99 28.93
C THR A 36 9.44 7.17 29.05
N ARG A 37 8.35 7.70 28.53
CA ARG A 37 7.10 6.97 28.33
C ARG A 37 6.51 7.30 26.97
N ARG A 38 5.76 6.35 26.41
CA ARG A 38 4.97 6.59 25.20
C ARG A 38 3.54 6.93 25.59
N GLU A 39 3.03 8.00 25.05
CA GLU A 39 1.65 8.46 25.24
C GLU A 39 0.93 8.47 23.90
N PRO A 40 -0.43 8.33 23.87
CA PRO A 40 -1.20 8.50 22.64
C PRO A 40 -0.92 9.85 21.99
N VAL A 41 -1.01 9.93 20.66
CA VAL A 41 -0.89 11.21 19.96
C VAL A 41 -2.11 12.10 20.20
N GLY A 42 -3.30 11.52 20.41
CA GLY A 42 -4.55 12.23 20.65
C GLY A 42 -5.68 11.82 19.72
N VAL A 43 -6.26 12.78 19.00
CA VAL A 43 -7.34 12.56 18.02
C VAL A 43 -6.76 12.26 16.66
N CYS A 44 -7.10 11.09 16.10
CA CYS A 44 -6.62 10.63 14.80
C CYS A 44 -7.71 10.77 13.72
N GLY A 45 -7.46 11.59 12.71
CA GLY A 45 -8.22 11.58 11.47
C GLY A 45 -7.71 10.45 10.56
N GLN A 46 -8.60 9.56 10.15
CA GLN A 46 -8.25 8.42 9.30
C GLN A 46 -9.08 8.46 8.01
N ILE A 47 -8.42 8.44 6.86
CA ILE A 47 -9.07 8.50 5.55
C ILE A 47 -8.62 7.31 4.75
N ILE A 48 -9.56 6.48 4.29
CA ILE A 48 -9.29 5.21 3.63
C ILE A 48 -9.87 5.16 2.21
N PRO A 49 -9.20 4.43 1.29
CA PRO A 49 -9.62 4.27 -0.09
C PRO A 49 -10.71 3.20 -0.23
N TRP A 50 -11.16 3.03 -1.46
CA TRP A 50 -12.24 2.12 -1.85
C TRP A 50 -11.80 0.69 -2.22
N ASN A 51 -10.50 0.46 -2.48
CA ASN A 51 -10.03 -0.82 -3.04
C ASN A 51 -9.98 -1.97 -2.04
N PHE A 52 -9.66 -1.71 -0.76
CA PHE A 52 -9.70 -2.68 0.34
C PHE A 52 -10.35 -2.06 1.59
N PRO A 53 -11.66 -1.72 1.55
CA PRO A 53 -12.27 -0.82 2.53
C PRO A 53 -12.18 -1.33 3.98
N LEU A 54 -12.53 -2.61 4.24
CA LEU A 54 -12.47 -3.17 5.59
C LEU A 54 -11.03 -3.40 6.06
N LEU A 55 -10.14 -3.80 5.15
CA LEU A 55 -8.74 -4.04 5.47
C LEU A 55 -8.05 -2.73 5.87
N MET A 56 -8.22 -1.68 5.06
CA MET A 56 -7.63 -0.36 5.32
C MET A 56 -8.20 0.29 6.59
N ALA A 57 -9.48 0.07 6.90
CA ALA A 57 -10.07 0.48 8.18
C ALA A 57 -9.38 -0.24 9.35
N ALA A 58 -9.21 -1.56 9.27
CA ALA A 58 -8.58 -2.35 10.33
C ALA A 58 -7.12 -1.94 10.57
N TRP A 59 -6.34 -1.68 9.50
CA TRP A 59 -4.93 -1.29 9.60
C TRP A 59 -4.72 0.04 10.33
N LYS A 60 -5.70 0.94 10.28
CA LYS A 60 -5.63 2.25 10.94
C LYS A 60 -6.29 2.26 12.33
N ILE A 61 -7.45 1.61 12.48
CA ILE A 61 -8.21 1.61 13.73
C ILE A 61 -7.48 0.79 14.80
N ALA A 62 -6.98 -0.41 14.45
CA ALA A 62 -6.43 -1.33 15.43
C ALA A 62 -5.21 -0.76 16.19
N PRO A 63 -4.16 -0.22 15.52
CA PRO A 63 -3.04 0.39 16.22
C PRO A 63 -3.42 1.68 16.98
N ALA A 64 -4.37 2.48 16.46
CA ALA A 64 -4.85 3.66 17.14
C ALA A 64 -5.50 3.32 18.50
N LEU A 65 -6.36 2.30 18.50
CA LEU A 65 -6.99 1.81 19.75
C LEU A 65 -5.98 1.19 20.71
N ALA A 66 -5.06 0.37 20.20
CA ALA A 66 -4.04 -0.28 21.03
C ALA A 66 -3.12 0.71 21.74
N THR A 67 -2.99 1.91 21.21
CA THR A 67 -2.17 3.00 21.77
C THR A 67 -2.96 4.04 22.55
N GLY A 68 -4.30 3.85 22.70
CA GLY A 68 -5.15 4.70 23.53
C GLY A 68 -5.62 6.00 22.86
N ASN A 69 -5.60 6.08 21.53
CA ASN A 69 -6.12 7.23 20.79
C ASN A 69 -7.63 7.15 20.57
N THR A 70 -8.25 8.29 20.31
CA THR A 70 -9.58 8.40 19.71
C THR A 70 -9.45 8.68 18.22
N LEU A 71 -10.49 8.38 17.45
CA LEU A 71 -10.39 8.54 16.00
C LEU A 71 -11.71 8.93 15.32
N VAL A 72 -11.56 9.57 14.18
CA VAL A 72 -12.61 9.81 13.20
C VAL A 72 -12.19 9.16 11.88
N LEU A 73 -12.90 8.14 11.44
CA LEU A 73 -12.65 7.44 10.18
C LEU A 73 -13.60 7.95 9.09
N LYS A 74 -13.04 8.38 7.96
CA LYS A 74 -13.79 8.67 6.73
C LYS A 74 -13.50 7.59 5.68
N PRO A 75 -14.42 6.64 5.42
CA PRO A 75 -14.28 5.70 4.30
C PRO A 75 -14.51 6.40 2.96
N ALA A 76 -14.05 5.75 1.87
CA ALA A 76 -14.39 6.20 0.53
C ALA A 76 -15.90 6.16 0.28
N GLU A 77 -16.40 7.13 -0.48
CA GLU A 77 -17.83 7.26 -0.82
C GLU A 77 -18.36 6.08 -1.59
N GLN A 78 -17.52 5.39 -2.37
CA GLN A 78 -17.91 4.22 -3.15
C GLN A 78 -18.12 2.97 -2.28
N THR A 79 -17.46 2.87 -1.12
CA THR A 79 -17.40 1.64 -0.32
C THR A 79 -17.54 1.86 1.20
N PRO A 80 -18.55 2.61 1.68
CA PRO A 80 -18.66 2.96 3.10
C PRO A 80 -19.26 1.86 3.97
N LEU A 81 -20.01 0.91 3.39
CA LEU A 81 -20.90 0.01 4.14
C LEU A 81 -20.18 -0.89 5.13
N THR A 82 -19.02 -1.43 4.75
CA THR A 82 -18.24 -2.31 5.65
C THR A 82 -17.63 -1.56 6.82
N ALA A 83 -17.27 -0.28 6.64
CA ALA A 83 -16.80 0.56 7.72
C ALA A 83 -17.92 0.89 8.70
N LEU A 84 -19.14 1.22 8.20
CA LEU A 84 -20.31 1.47 9.03
C LEU A 84 -20.71 0.24 9.85
N LEU A 85 -20.72 -0.94 9.22
CA LEU A 85 -20.96 -2.21 9.92
C LEU A 85 -19.89 -2.49 10.98
N LEU A 86 -18.62 -2.20 10.68
CA LEU A 86 -17.53 -2.34 11.68
C LEU A 86 -17.78 -1.43 12.89
N GLY A 87 -18.28 -0.21 12.68
CA GLY A 87 -18.68 0.69 13.76
C GLY A 87 -19.77 0.11 14.66
N GLN A 88 -20.79 -0.53 14.10
CA GLN A 88 -21.83 -1.22 14.87
C GLN A 88 -21.25 -2.38 15.69
N ILE A 89 -20.41 -3.20 15.08
CA ILE A 89 -19.71 -4.31 15.77
C ILE A 89 -18.85 -3.79 16.93
N MET A 90 -18.20 -2.64 16.79
CA MET A 90 -17.41 -2.04 17.86
C MET A 90 -18.26 -1.57 19.05
N VAL A 91 -19.44 -1.01 18.79
CA VAL A 91 -20.40 -0.67 19.84
C VAL A 91 -20.86 -1.93 20.58
N GLU A 92 -21.22 -2.99 19.87
CA GLU A 92 -21.58 -4.29 20.45
C GLU A 92 -20.45 -4.92 21.26
N ALA A 93 -19.20 -4.73 20.81
CA ALA A 93 -18.00 -5.18 21.52
C ALA A 93 -17.65 -4.34 22.77
N GLY A 94 -18.39 -3.26 23.04
CA GLY A 94 -18.19 -2.42 24.23
C GLY A 94 -17.14 -1.32 24.07
N VAL A 95 -16.76 -0.94 22.85
CA VAL A 95 -15.92 0.24 22.65
C VAL A 95 -16.70 1.49 23.13
N PRO A 96 -16.13 2.31 24.05
CA PRO A 96 -16.85 3.45 24.59
C PRO A 96 -17.29 4.46 23.52
N ALA A 97 -18.44 5.08 23.72
CA ALA A 97 -18.95 6.11 22.81
C ALA A 97 -17.95 7.25 22.64
N GLY A 98 -17.76 7.71 21.40
CA GLY A 98 -16.84 8.79 21.05
C GLY A 98 -15.37 8.36 20.83
N VAL A 99 -15.00 7.10 21.13
CA VAL A 99 -13.64 6.60 20.87
C VAL A 99 -13.43 6.34 19.38
N VAL A 100 -14.39 5.71 18.71
CA VAL A 100 -14.40 5.48 17.27
C VAL A 100 -15.60 6.15 16.65
N ASN A 101 -15.37 7.06 15.73
CA ASN A 101 -16.42 7.79 15.01
C ASN A 101 -16.24 7.55 13.52
N ILE A 102 -17.30 7.19 12.82
CA ILE A 102 -17.25 6.95 11.37
C ILE A 102 -18.16 7.97 10.69
N VAL A 103 -17.56 8.77 9.80
CA VAL A 103 -18.26 9.82 9.05
C VAL A 103 -18.18 9.52 7.56
N THR A 104 -19.30 9.54 6.89
CA THR A 104 -19.38 9.42 5.43
C THR A 104 -19.31 10.81 4.79
N GLY A 105 -18.89 10.87 3.53
CA GLY A 105 -18.81 12.11 2.77
C GLY A 105 -17.84 11.99 1.61
N TYR A 106 -17.80 13.01 0.79
CA TYR A 106 -16.90 13.13 -0.35
C TYR A 106 -15.55 13.77 0.04
N GLY A 107 -14.86 14.36 -0.94
CA GLY A 107 -13.56 14.97 -0.73
C GLY A 107 -13.55 16.13 0.26
N ASP A 108 -14.64 16.88 0.35
CA ASP A 108 -14.85 17.99 1.30
C ASP A 108 -14.81 17.53 2.77
N ALA A 109 -15.44 16.39 3.09
CA ALA A 109 -15.36 15.79 4.43
C ALA A 109 -13.92 15.37 4.78
N GLY A 110 -13.17 14.80 3.80
CA GLY A 110 -11.75 14.50 3.97
C GLY A 110 -10.89 15.73 4.17
N ALA A 111 -11.15 16.79 3.42
CA ALA A 111 -10.47 18.08 3.56
C ALA A 111 -10.75 18.73 4.92
N ALA A 112 -12.00 18.74 5.38
CA ALA A 112 -12.38 19.24 6.70
C ALA A 112 -11.65 18.46 7.80
N LEU A 113 -11.63 17.13 7.75
CA LEU A 113 -10.95 16.28 8.73
C LEU A 113 -9.43 16.53 8.75
N SER A 114 -8.79 16.62 7.58
CA SER A 114 -7.34 16.82 7.51
C SER A 114 -6.89 18.21 7.91
N GLY A 115 -7.75 19.24 7.73
CA GLY A 115 -7.48 20.63 8.14
C GLY A 115 -7.92 20.98 9.55
N HIS A 116 -8.67 20.12 10.25
CA HIS A 116 -9.25 20.45 11.56
C HIS A 116 -8.20 20.67 12.64
N GLU A 117 -8.31 21.75 13.41
CA GLU A 117 -7.31 22.14 14.43
C GLU A 117 -7.21 21.15 15.61
N ASP A 118 -8.33 20.50 15.99
CA ASP A 118 -8.40 19.52 17.08
C ASP A 118 -8.00 18.10 16.64
N VAL A 119 -7.51 17.91 15.41
CA VAL A 119 -6.94 16.64 14.94
C VAL A 119 -5.43 16.68 15.13
N ASP A 120 -4.89 15.72 15.88
CA ASP A 120 -3.46 15.62 16.19
C ASP A 120 -2.66 14.80 15.17
N LYS A 121 -3.34 13.91 14.45
CA LYS A 121 -2.75 13.04 13.42
C LYS A 121 -3.71 12.78 12.29
N VAL A 122 -3.19 12.75 11.06
CA VAL A 122 -3.90 12.20 9.90
C VAL A 122 -3.18 10.95 9.39
N ALA A 123 -3.91 9.85 9.27
CA ALA A 123 -3.49 8.64 8.56
C ALA A 123 -4.30 8.53 7.27
N PHE A 124 -3.61 8.58 6.14
CA PHE A 124 -4.23 8.60 4.82
C PHE A 124 -3.71 7.47 3.95
N THR A 125 -4.63 6.78 3.27
CA THR A 125 -4.32 5.88 2.15
C THR A 125 -5.13 6.32 0.94
N GLY A 126 -4.45 6.51 -0.21
CA GLY A 126 -5.08 6.93 -1.46
C GLY A 126 -4.08 7.38 -2.52
N SER A 127 -4.51 8.27 -3.42
CA SER A 127 -3.63 8.75 -4.49
C SER A 127 -2.55 9.71 -3.99
N THR A 128 -1.41 9.74 -4.68
CA THR A 128 -0.27 10.64 -4.39
C THR A 128 -0.69 12.10 -4.40
N ASP A 129 -1.55 12.51 -5.33
CA ASP A 129 -2.02 13.90 -5.44
C ASP A 129 -2.87 14.32 -4.25
N VAL A 130 -3.73 13.42 -3.75
CA VAL A 130 -4.51 13.69 -2.53
C VAL A 130 -3.58 13.67 -1.31
N GLY A 131 -2.59 12.78 -1.26
CA GLY A 131 -1.57 12.77 -0.20
C GLY A 131 -0.86 14.11 -0.06
N LYS A 132 -0.45 14.71 -1.17
CA LYS A 132 0.14 16.08 -1.20
C LYS A 132 -0.80 17.14 -0.61
N LYS A 133 -2.11 17.06 -0.93
CA LYS A 133 -3.13 17.97 -0.35
C LYS A 133 -3.28 17.76 1.16
N ILE A 134 -3.25 16.53 1.62
CA ILE A 134 -3.28 16.18 3.07
C ILE A 134 -2.08 16.80 3.81
N VAL A 135 -0.87 16.68 3.26
CA VAL A 135 0.34 17.29 3.85
C VAL A 135 0.19 18.81 3.97
N ASN A 136 -0.29 19.45 2.91
CA ASN A 136 -0.52 20.89 2.92
C ASN A 136 -1.57 21.29 3.97
N ALA A 137 -2.68 20.56 4.09
CA ALA A 137 -3.71 20.83 5.10
C ALA A 137 -3.19 20.62 6.54
N ALA A 138 -2.35 19.60 6.75
CA ALA A 138 -1.78 19.27 8.05
C ALA A 138 -0.79 20.32 8.59
N SER A 139 -0.25 21.18 7.72
CA SER A 139 0.72 22.22 8.09
C SER A 139 0.12 23.29 9.04
N GLY A 140 -1.21 23.46 9.06
CA GLY A 140 -1.88 24.51 9.82
C GLY A 140 -1.66 24.43 11.35
N ASN A 141 -1.60 23.22 11.90
CA ASN A 141 -1.31 22.98 13.33
C ASN A 141 -0.14 22.00 13.54
N LEU A 142 0.65 21.70 12.48
CA LEU A 142 1.79 20.77 12.50
C LEU A 142 1.43 19.36 12.97
N LYS A 143 0.20 18.91 12.68
CA LYS A 143 -0.25 17.55 13.03
C LYS A 143 0.60 16.49 12.34
N LYS A 144 0.74 15.34 12.99
CA LYS A 144 1.44 14.20 12.43
C LYS A 144 0.68 13.64 11.21
N VAL A 145 1.42 13.20 10.20
CA VAL A 145 0.85 12.60 9.00
C VAL A 145 1.55 11.26 8.72
N SER A 146 0.78 10.25 8.38
CA SER A 146 1.27 9.03 7.72
C SER A 146 0.51 8.82 6.42
N LEU A 147 1.22 8.42 5.36
CA LEU A 147 0.72 8.33 4.01
C LEU A 147 1.07 6.97 3.41
N GLU A 148 0.05 6.26 2.93
CA GLU A 148 0.17 5.10 2.06
C GLU A 148 -0.42 5.47 0.71
N LEU A 149 0.43 5.58 -0.31
CA LEU A 149 0.07 6.14 -1.60
C LEU A 149 0.26 5.11 -2.72
N GLY A 150 0.17 5.59 -3.97
CA GLY A 150 0.28 4.74 -5.15
C GLY A 150 1.63 4.07 -5.34
N GLY A 151 1.67 3.15 -6.29
CA GLY A 151 2.87 2.43 -6.67
C GLY A 151 2.93 2.08 -8.16
N LYS A 152 4.13 1.77 -8.63
CA LYS A 152 4.41 1.17 -9.94
C LYS A 152 5.45 0.06 -9.74
N SER A 153 5.04 -0.96 -9.00
CA SER A 153 5.96 -1.95 -8.46
C SER A 153 6.60 -2.81 -9.56
N PRO A 154 7.94 -2.99 -9.53
CA PRO A 154 8.62 -3.94 -10.40
C PRO A 154 8.38 -5.37 -9.93
N ASN A 155 8.30 -6.31 -10.89
CA ASN A 155 8.24 -7.75 -10.67
C ASN A 155 9.27 -8.40 -11.60
N ILE A 156 10.40 -8.87 -11.05
CA ILE A 156 11.61 -9.23 -11.80
C ILE A 156 11.73 -10.73 -11.90
N VAL A 157 11.81 -11.29 -13.11
CA VAL A 157 11.92 -12.72 -13.37
C VAL A 157 13.27 -13.02 -13.99
N PHE A 158 14.15 -13.66 -13.22
CA PHE A 158 15.48 -14.06 -13.68
C PHE A 158 15.44 -15.36 -14.49
N GLU A 159 16.51 -15.63 -15.25
CA GLU A 159 16.63 -16.78 -16.16
C GLU A 159 16.57 -18.15 -15.48
N ASP A 160 16.84 -18.20 -14.17
CA ASP A 160 16.81 -19.41 -13.34
C ASP A 160 15.49 -19.59 -12.57
N ALA A 161 14.52 -18.70 -12.75
CA ALA A 161 13.24 -18.80 -12.08
C ALA A 161 12.47 -20.06 -12.51
N ASP A 162 11.71 -20.63 -11.56
CA ASP A 162 10.69 -21.63 -11.90
C ASP A 162 9.55 -20.95 -12.65
N ILE A 163 9.51 -21.13 -13.98
CA ILE A 163 8.59 -20.38 -14.86
C ILE A 163 7.12 -20.56 -14.45
N PRO A 164 6.59 -21.76 -14.16
CA PRO A 164 5.20 -21.91 -13.73
C PRO A 164 4.86 -21.11 -12.46
N SER A 165 5.72 -21.15 -11.44
CA SER A 165 5.52 -20.40 -10.20
C SER A 165 5.63 -18.90 -10.45
N ALA A 166 6.60 -18.44 -11.23
CA ALA A 166 6.79 -17.04 -11.57
C ALA A 166 5.61 -16.48 -12.38
N VAL A 167 5.10 -17.24 -13.37
CA VAL A 167 3.91 -16.87 -14.15
C VAL A 167 2.69 -16.72 -13.25
N GLY A 168 2.44 -17.70 -12.36
CA GLY A 168 1.33 -17.63 -11.40
C GLY A 168 1.42 -16.43 -10.46
N GLY A 169 2.62 -16.17 -9.93
CA GLY A 169 2.82 -15.03 -9.02
C GLY A 169 2.79 -13.67 -9.71
N VAL A 170 3.31 -13.55 -10.94
CA VAL A 170 3.17 -12.35 -11.76
C VAL A 170 1.71 -12.09 -12.12
N LEU A 171 0.98 -13.14 -12.53
CA LEU A 171 -0.44 -13.06 -12.82
C LEU A 171 -1.21 -12.51 -11.61
N GLN A 172 -1.04 -13.13 -10.45
CA GLN A 172 -1.65 -12.67 -9.20
C GLN A 172 -1.22 -11.24 -8.86
N GLY A 173 0.05 -10.91 -9.09
CA GLY A 173 0.66 -9.62 -8.77
C GLY A 173 0.00 -8.42 -9.46
N PHE A 174 -0.59 -8.59 -10.64
CA PHE A 174 -1.27 -7.49 -11.33
C PHE A 174 -2.78 -7.69 -11.54
N THR A 175 -3.34 -8.84 -11.14
CA THR A 175 -4.77 -9.13 -11.31
C THR A 175 -5.56 -9.18 -10.01
N LEU A 176 -4.91 -9.27 -8.84
CA LEU A 176 -5.59 -9.22 -7.55
C LEU A 176 -6.49 -7.99 -7.49
N ASN A 177 -7.76 -8.18 -7.07
CA ASN A 177 -8.78 -7.13 -7.02
C ASN A 177 -8.92 -6.37 -8.37
N SER A 178 -8.78 -7.10 -9.49
CA SER A 178 -8.77 -6.53 -10.85
C SER A 178 -7.68 -5.46 -11.05
N GLY A 179 -6.51 -5.65 -10.44
CA GLY A 179 -5.37 -4.74 -10.51
C GLY A 179 -5.54 -3.44 -9.71
N GLN A 180 -6.60 -3.32 -8.91
CA GLN A 180 -6.88 -2.15 -8.07
C GLN A 180 -6.16 -2.29 -6.71
N ALA A 181 -4.85 -2.51 -6.75
CA ALA A 181 -3.97 -2.68 -5.61
C ALA A 181 -2.75 -1.75 -5.75
N CYS A 182 -2.44 -1.01 -4.70
CA CYS A 182 -1.36 -0.02 -4.72
C CYS A 182 0.03 -0.65 -4.92
N GLU A 183 0.22 -1.89 -4.44
CA GLU A 183 1.45 -2.66 -4.57
C GLU A 183 1.50 -3.54 -5.83
N ALA A 184 0.51 -3.46 -6.73
CA ALA A 184 0.43 -4.31 -7.92
C ALA A 184 1.74 -4.32 -8.73
N GLY A 185 2.27 -5.52 -9.00
CA GLY A 185 3.51 -5.76 -9.71
C GLY A 185 3.37 -5.58 -11.23
N THR A 186 3.09 -4.38 -11.68
CA THR A 186 2.67 -4.06 -13.05
C THR A 186 3.81 -3.80 -14.01
N ARG A 187 5.05 -3.57 -13.53
CA ARG A 187 6.25 -3.57 -14.38
C ARG A 187 6.96 -4.91 -14.29
N VAL A 188 6.67 -5.80 -15.23
CA VAL A 188 7.21 -7.16 -15.25
C VAL A 188 8.50 -7.16 -16.06
N TYR A 189 9.64 -7.23 -15.39
CA TYR A 189 10.95 -7.36 -16.01
C TYR A 189 11.29 -8.84 -16.16
N VAL A 190 11.56 -9.30 -17.38
CA VAL A 190 11.85 -10.70 -17.66
C VAL A 190 13.20 -10.82 -18.34
N HIS A 191 14.06 -11.69 -17.81
CA HIS A 191 15.38 -11.90 -18.40
C HIS A 191 15.26 -12.40 -19.85
N GLU A 192 16.09 -11.85 -20.75
CA GLU A 192 15.97 -12.06 -22.21
C GLU A 192 15.94 -13.54 -22.63
N LYS A 193 16.70 -14.39 -21.95
CA LYS A 193 16.80 -15.83 -22.26
C LYS A 193 15.49 -16.58 -22.13
N ILE A 194 14.60 -16.13 -21.27
CA ILE A 194 13.30 -16.75 -21.01
C ILE A 194 12.12 -15.86 -21.44
N TYR A 195 12.38 -14.68 -22.00
CA TYR A 195 11.37 -13.66 -22.29
C TYR A 195 10.23 -14.18 -23.17
N ALA A 196 10.57 -14.89 -24.26
CA ALA A 196 9.56 -15.41 -25.17
C ALA A 196 8.70 -16.51 -24.54
N GLU A 197 9.34 -17.48 -23.86
CA GLU A 197 8.68 -18.59 -23.19
C GLU A 197 7.79 -18.10 -22.05
N PHE A 198 8.31 -17.22 -21.19
CA PHE A 198 7.58 -16.65 -20.07
C PHE A 198 6.35 -15.86 -20.54
N ASN A 199 6.50 -14.98 -21.54
CA ASN A 199 5.39 -14.18 -22.05
C ASN A 199 4.32 -15.03 -22.75
N GLN A 200 4.70 -16.11 -23.44
CA GLN A 200 3.73 -17.05 -23.98
C GLN A 200 2.91 -17.70 -22.87
N ALA A 201 3.57 -18.24 -21.85
CA ALA A 201 2.91 -18.88 -20.71
C ALA A 201 2.02 -17.90 -19.94
N LEU A 202 2.51 -16.67 -19.71
CA LEU A 202 1.72 -15.63 -19.06
C LEU A 202 0.47 -15.27 -19.87
N ALA A 203 0.60 -15.08 -21.17
CA ALA A 203 -0.53 -14.75 -22.04
C ALA A 203 -1.58 -15.87 -22.10
N GLU A 204 -1.17 -17.13 -22.06
CA GLU A 204 -2.08 -18.29 -21.98
C GLU A 204 -2.88 -18.26 -20.67
N GLN A 205 -2.23 -18.02 -19.53
CA GLN A 205 -2.87 -17.92 -18.23
C GLN A 205 -3.83 -16.72 -18.17
N VAL A 206 -3.42 -15.57 -18.70
CA VAL A 206 -4.28 -14.36 -18.74
C VAL A 206 -5.54 -14.62 -19.57
N ARG A 207 -5.45 -15.27 -20.72
CA ARG A 207 -6.62 -15.61 -21.56
C ARG A 207 -7.59 -16.57 -20.88
N ALA A 208 -7.10 -17.40 -19.95
CA ALA A 208 -7.93 -18.35 -19.21
C ALA A 208 -8.73 -17.70 -18.08
N LEU A 209 -8.42 -16.44 -17.71
CA LEU A 209 -9.14 -15.75 -16.65
C LEU A 209 -10.56 -15.40 -17.08
N LYS A 210 -11.55 -15.81 -16.29
CA LYS A 210 -12.94 -15.43 -16.50
C LYS A 210 -13.16 -13.99 -16.03
N VAL A 211 -13.65 -13.15 -16.92
CA VAL A 211 -14.14 -11.79 -16.58
C VAL A 211 -15.63 -11.89 -16.30
N GLY A 212 -16.08 -11.40 -15.15
CA GLY A 212 -17.50 -11.50 -14.79
C GLY A 212 -17.86 -10.79 -13.49
N PRO A 213 -19.14 -10.87 -13.06
CA PRO A 213 -19.62 -10.17 -11.88
C PRO A 213 -18.99 -10.71 -10.58
N GLY A 214 -18.79 -9.83 -9.60
CA GLY A 214 -18.12 -10.18 -8.34
C GLY A 214 -18.85 -11.16 -7.42
N ASN A 215 -20.13 -11.45 -7.68
CA ASN A 215 -20.90 -12.49 -6.99
C ASN A 215 -20.85 -13.86 -7.67
N ASP A 216 -20.17 -13.98 -8.80
CA ASP A 216 -19.88 -15.25 -9.44
C ASP A 216 -18.51 -15.75 -8.94
N PRO A 217 -18.46 -16.89 -8.23
CA PRO A 217 -17.22 -17.42 -7.63
C PRO A 217 -16.18 -17.84 -8.68
N GLU A 218 -16.57 -18.01 -9.93
CA GLU A 218 -15.66 -18.34 -11.03
C GLU A 218 -15.01 -17.09 -11.66
N SER A 219 -15.50 -15.89 -11.36
CA SER A 219 -14.97 -14.65 -11.89
C SER A 219 -13.60 -14.36 -11.26
N ALA A 220 -12.54 -14.39 -12.07
CA ALA A 220 -11.19 -14.01 -11.65
C ALA A 220 -10.96 -12.51 -11.78
N ILE A 221 -11.54 -11.89 -12.79
CA ILE A 221 -11.51 -10.43 -13.02
C ILE A 221 -12.94 -9.91 -12.83
N THR A 222 -13.10 -9.05 -11.84
CA THR A 222 -14.37 -8.45 -11.45
C THR A 222 -14.48 -7.00 -11.95
N PRO A 223 -15.64 -6.32 -11.83
CA PRO A 223 -15.75 -4.94 -12.29
C PRO A 223 -14.78 -4.01 -11.57
N LEU A 224 -14.32 -3.00 -12.28
CA LEU A 224 -13.69 -1.84 -11.66
C LEU A 224 -14.72 -1.10 -10.80
N VAL A 225 -14.25 -0.32 -9.83
CA VAL A 225 -15.11 0.28 -8.81
C VAL A 225 -16.14 1.28 -9.35
N SER A 226 -15.82 1.96 -10.45
CA SER A 226 -16.67 3.03 -11.00
C SER A 226 -16.44 3.25 -12.50
N GLU A 227 -17.32 4.03 -13.12
CA GLU A 227 -17.15 4.48 -14.51
C GLU A 227 -15.91 5.36 -14.69
N GLU A 228 -15.60 6.20 -13.71
CA GLU A 228 -14.39 7.03 -13.72
C GLU A 228 -13.14 6.16 -13.80
N GLN A 229 -13.07 5.09 -12.99
CA GLN A 229 -11.96 4.14 -12.99
C GLN A 229 -11.89 3.34 -14.30
N LEU A 230 -13.03 2.93 -14.84
CA LEU A 230 -13.10 2.30 -16.17
C LEU A 230 -12.50 3.22 -17.24
N ASN A 231 -12.94 4.47 -17.29
CA ASN A 231 -12.49 5.44 -18.28
C ASN A 231 -10.99 5.73 -18.13
N ARG A 232 -10.47 5.80 -16.89
CA ARG A 232 -9.03 5.93 -16.61
C ARG A 232 -8.25 4.74 -17.19
N VAL A 233 -8.65 3.51 -16.89
CA VAL A 233 -7.94 2.32 -17.35
C VAL A 233 -8.02 2.19 -18.87
N VAL A 234 -9.18 2.40 -19.48
CA VAL A 234 -9.35 2.38 -20.95
C VAL A 234 -8.51 3.48 -21.62
N GLY A 235 -8.42 4.65 -20.99
CA GLY A 235 -7.53 5.73 -21.44
C GLY A 235 -6.07 5.27 -21.52
N TYR A 236 -5.55 4.58 -20.52
CA TYR A 236 -4.19 4.00 -20.55
C TYR A 236 -4.04 2.87 -21.58
N LEU A 237 -5.05 2.02 -21.78
CA LEU A 237 -5.01 0.99 -22.83
C LEU A 237 -4.86 1.62 -24.22
N ASN A 238 -5.56 2.72 -24.47
CA ASN A 238 -5.47 3.44 -25.74
C ASN A 238 -4.12 4.19 -25.86
N ALA A 239 -3.71 4.91 -24.83
CA ALA A 239 -2.43 5.61 -24.80
C ALA A 239 -1.25 4.65 -25.05
N GLY A 240 -1.23 3.48 -24.42
CA GLY A 240 -0.18 2.50 -24.65
C GLY A 240 -0.09 2.04 -26.11
N LYS A 241 -1.24 1.81 -26.78
CA LYS A 241 -1.27 1.48 -28.20
C LYS A 241 -0.81 2.64 -29.07
N GLU A 242 -1.26 3.86 -28.77
CA GLU A 242 -0.88 5.09 -29.49
C GLU A 242 0.61 5.40 -29.34
N GLU A 243 1.19 5.13 -28.16
CA GLU A 243 2.61 5.26 -27.88
C GLU A 243 3.46 4.15 -28.54
N GLY A 244 2.83 3.11 -29.13
CA GLY A 244 3.49 2.06 -29.89
C GLY A 244 3.65 0.72 -29.17
N ALA A 245 3.14 0.57 -27.95
CA ALA A 245 3.14 -0.70 -27.25
C ALA A 245 2.19 -1.72 -27.92
N ARG A 246 2.58 -2.98 -27.91
CA ARG A 246 1.79 -4.08 -28.44
C ARG A 246 1.08 -4.83 -27.32
N ALA A 247 -0.26 -4.88 -27.35
CA ALA A 247 -1.01 -5.76 -26.47
C ALA A 247 -0.75 -7.22 -26.86
N LEU A 248 -0.05 -7.96 -26.02
CA LEU A 248 0.20 -9.39 -26.17
C LEU A 248 -1.09 -10.18 -25.92
N VAL A 249 -1.90 -9.69 -24.96
CA VAL A 249 -3.21 -10.20 -24.61
C VAL A 249 -4.06 -9.07 -24.03
N GLY A 250 -5.39 -9.13 -24.19
CA GLY A 250 -6.31 -8.10 -23.75
C GLY A 250 -6.21 -6.81 -24.55
N GLY A 251 -6.26 -5.68 -23.85
CA GLY A 251 -6.09 -4.35 -24.44
C GLY A 251 -7.38 -3.60 -24.71
N ASN A 252 -8.55 -4.12 -24.28
CA ASN A 252 -9.84 -3.50 -24.56
C ASN A 252 -10.74 -3.47 -23.31
N ARG A 253 -11.79 -2.66 -23.38
CA ARG A 253 -12.95 -2.84 -22.53
C ARG A 253 -13.58 -4.20 -22.80
N HIS A 254 -14.10 -4.85 -21.76
CA HIS A 254 -14.80 -6.12 -21.91
C HIS A 254 -16.32 -5.88 -21.88
N GLY A 255 -16.98 -6.14 -23.03
CA GLY A 255 -18.42 -5.93 -23.19
C GLY A 255 -18.88 -4.47 -23.17
N ASP A 256 -20.21 -4.27 -23.31
CA ASP A 256 -20.81 -2.94 -23.44
C ASP A 256 -21.50 -2.47 -22.14
N SER A 257 -21.68 -3.35 -21.16
CA SER A 257 -22.34 -3.03 -19.89
C SER A 257 -21.41 -3.37 -18.70
N GLY A 258 -21.57 -2.62 -17.60
CA GLY A 258 -20.72 -2.73 -16.43
C GLY A 258 -19.32 -2.13 -16.65
N TYR A 259 -18.48 -2.21 -15.63
CA TYR A 259 -17.16 -1.57 -15.60
C TYR A 259 -16.05 -2.59 -15.80
N PHE A 260 -16.14 -3.42 -16.83
CA PHE A 260 -15.22 -4.51 -17.08
C PHE A 260 -14.13 -4.16 -18.08
N VAL A 261 -12.91 -4.61 -17.80
CA VAL A 261 -11.74 -4.45 -18.65
C VAL A 261 -11.07 -5.82 -18.81
N GLU A 262 -10.58 -6.11 -20.01
CA GLU A 262 -9.78 -7.31 -20.26
C GLU A 262 -8.46 -7.23 -19.49
N PRO A 263 -8.05 -8.27 -18.74
CA PRO A 263 -6.70 -8.33 -18.18
C PRO A 263 -5.68 -8.27 -19.33
N THR A 264 -4.71 -7.36 -19.18
CA THR A 264 -3.88 -6.93 -20.31
C THR A 264 -2.40 -7.02 -19.96
N VAL A 265 -1.62 -7.53 -20.92
CA VAL A 265 -0.14 -7.46 -20.89
C VAL A 265 0.34 -6.77 -22.16
N PHE A 266 1.07 -5.67 -21.99
CA PHE A 266 1.77 -5.00 -23.07
C PHE A 266 3.22 -5.44 -23.18
N THR A 267 3.72 -5.51 -24.42
CA THR A 267 5.13 -5.71 -24.80
C THR A 267 5.57 -4.59 -25.74
N ASP A 268 6.82 -4.60 -26.16
CA ASP A 268 7.39 -3.62 -27.08
C ASP A 268 7.30 -2.18 -26.50
N THR A 269 7.53 -2.05 -25.19
CA THR A 269 7.41 -0.81 -24.44
C THR A 269 8.77 -0.13 -24.25
N THR A 270 8.75 1.20 -24.15
CA THR A 270 9.91 2.02 -23.76
C THR A 270 9.69 2.68 -22.40
N GLU A 271 10.76 3.09 -21.73
CA GLU A 271 10.71 3.63 -20.36
C GLU A 271 9.93 4.96 -20.23
N ASP A 272 9.75 5.69 -21.32
CA ASP A 272 9.05 6.99 -21.39
C ASP A 272 7.53 6.85 -21.62
N MET A 273 7.05 5.67 -21.98
CA MET A 273 5.62 5.42 -22.16
C MET A 273 4.84 5.61 -20.85
N SER A 274 3.65 6.19 -20.94
CA SER A 274 2.77 6.46 -19.81
C SER A 274 2.40 5.18 -19.05
N ILE A 275 2.12 4.10 -19.78
CA ILE A 275 1.79 2.78 -19.20
C ILE A 275 2.93 2.14 -18.41
N VAL A 276 4.19 2.56 -18.63
CA VAL A 276 5.38 2.11 -17.91
C VAL A 276 5.62 2.93 -16.65
N ARG A 277 5.40 4.26 -16.72
CA ARG A 277 5.74 5.19 -15.64
C ARG A 277 4.61 5.39 -14.62
N GLU A 278 3.37 5.42 -15.09
CA GLU A 278 2.23 5.87 -14.30
C GLU A 278 1.42 4.71 -13.73
N GLU A 279 0.82 4.92 -12.56
CA GLU A 279 -0.07 3.97 -11.92
C GLU A 279 -1.41 3.92 -12.66
N ILE A 280 -1.72 2.79 -13.30
CA ILE A 280 -2.97 2.58 -14.04
C ILE A 280 -4.12 2.26 -13.09
N PHE A 281 -3.86 1.44 -12.07
CA PHE A 281 -4.81 0.95 -11.08
C PHE A 281 -5.94 0.12 -11.69
N GLY A 282 -5.55 -0.82 -12.54
CA GLY A 282 -6.38 -1.78 -13.25
C GLY A 282 -5.58 -3.03 -13.64
N PRO A 283 -6.20 -4.07 -14.23
CA PRO A 283 -5.54 -5.35 -14.52
C PRO A 283 -4.63 -5.25 -15.75
N VAL A 284 -3.64 -4.37 -15.69
CA VAL A 284 -2.73 -4.04 -16.80
C VAL A 284 -1.29 -4.10 -16.35
N ALA A 285 -0.49 -4.92 -17.01
CA ALA A 285 0.94 -5.03 -16.82
C ALA A 285 1.71 -4.73 -18.11
N VAL A 286 2.96 -4.32 -17.97
CA VAL A 286 3.94 -4.19 -19.06
C VAL A 286 5.04 -5.21 -18.86
N SER A 287 5.41 -5.97 -19.91
CA SER A 287 6.51 -6.92 -19.89
C SER A 287 7.71 -6.35 -20.65
N ILE A 288 8.83 -6.24 -19.94
CA ILE A 288 10.04 -5.55 -20.39
C ILE A 288 11.21 -6.53 -20.33
N PRO A 289 11.96 -6.76 -21.42
CA PRO A 289 13.17 -7.60 -21.37
C PRO A 289 14.29 -6.87 -20.62
N PHE A 290 15.16 -7.63 -19.94
CA PHE A 290 16.42 -7.14 -19.40
C PHE A 290 17.54 -8.15 -19.64
N PHE A 291 18.80 -7.70 -19.58
CA PHE A 291 19.96 -8.49 -19.95
C PHE A 291 20.87 -8.82 -18.77
N ASP A 292 20.99 -7.94 -17.81
CA ASP A 292 21.80 -8.18 -16.62
C ASP A 292 21.19 -7.63 -15.33
N GLU A 293 21.69 -8.12 -14.19
CA GLU A 293 21.21 -7.78 -12.85
C GLU A 293 21.34 -6.28 -12.53
N SER A 294 22.42 -5.64 -12.97
CA SER A 294 22.67 -4.23 -12.66
C SER A 294 21.74 -3.30 -13.45
N GLU A 295 21.43 -3.67 -14.68
CA GLU A 295 20.49 -2.99 -15.54
C GLU A 295 19.08 -3.04 -14.94
N VAL A 296 18.59 -4.22 -14.59
CA VAL A 296 17.23 -4.37 -14.07
C VAL A 296 17.04 -3.69 -12.72
N ILE A 297 18.02 -3.72 -11.82
CA ILE A 297 17.96 -2.98 -10.56
C ILE A 297 17.85 -1.48 -10.82
N LYS A 298 18.64 -0.94 -11.74
CA LYS A 298 18.58 0.47 -12.12
C LYS A 298 17.23 0.85 -12.72
N ALA A 299 16.71 0.02 -13.65
CA ALA A 299 15.40 0.23 -14.26
C ALA A 299 14.26 0.11 -13.24
N ALA A 300 14.30 -0.89 -12.36
CA ALA A 300 13.33 -1.07 -11.30
C ALA A 300 13.24 0.15 -10.36
N ASN A 301 14.39 0.71 -10.00
CA ASN A 301 14.50 1.87 -9.12
C ASN A 301 14.23 3.21 -9.83
N LYS A 302 14.16 3.24 -11.17
CA LYS A 302 13.83 4.43 -11.95
C LYS A 302 12.32 4.68 -11.95
N SER A 303 11.81 5.07 -10.80
CA SER A 303 10.40 5.38 -10.57
C SER A 303 10.29 6.45 -9.48
N GLU A 304 9.27 7.27 -9.56
CA GLU A 304 8.93 8.17 -8.45
C GLU A 304 8.31 7.44 -7.25
N TYR A 305 7.89 6.19 -7.44
CA TYR A 305 7.30 5.31 -6.44
C TYR A 305 8.35 4.41 -5.77
N GLY A 306 7.94 3.73 -4.72
CA GLY A 306 8.75 2.76 -4.01
C GLY A 306 7.93 1.97 -2.98
N LEU A 307 6.71 1.51 -3.36
CA LEU A 307 5.84 0.80 -2.43
C LEU A 307 6.28 -0.65 -2.25
N ALA A 308 6.32 -1.40 -3.34
CA ALA A 308 6.68 -2.82 -3.31
C ALA A 308 7.54 -3.24 -4.50
N ALA A 309 8.11 -4.44 -4.41
CA ALA A 309 8.81 -5.11 -5.48
C ALA A 309 8.69 -6.63 -5.32
N GLY A 310 8.73 -7.37 -6.44
CA GLY A 310 8.84 -8.81 -6.45
C GLY A 310 10.05 -9.28 -7.26
N LEU A 311 10.61 -10.43 -6.90
CA LEU A 311 11.63 -11.07 -7.72
C LEU A 311 11.54 -12.60 -7.67
N TRP A 312 11.90 -13.25 -8.78
CA TRP A 312 11.82 -14.68 -8.98
C TRP A 312 13.18 -15.20 -9.40
N THR A 313 13.81 -16.05 -8.59
CA THR A 313 15.11 -16.68 -8.82
C THR A 313 15.28 -17.88 -7.90
N THR A 314 15.99 -18.90 -8.34
CA THR A 314 16.42 -20.03 -7.49
C THR A 314 17.78 -19.79 -6.84
N ASP A 315 18.52 -18.74 -7.22
CA ASP A 315 19.80 -18.36 -6.61
C ASP A 315 19.56 -17.51 -5.36
N LEU A 316 19.79 -18.13 -4.19
CA LEU A 316 19.65 -17.47 -2.89
C LEU A 316 20.55 -16.23 -2.74
N SER A 317 21.76 -16.28 -3.26
CA SER A 317 22.70 -15.14 -3.20
C SER A 317 22.21 -13.96 -4.03
N ARG A 318 21.68 -14.23 -5.21
CA ARG A 318 20.99 -13.25 -6.07
C ARG A 318 19.78 -12.66 -5.36
N ALA A 319 18.94 -13.51 -4.78
CA ALA A 319 17.75 -13.07 -4.05
C ALA A 319 18.07 -12.00 -3.00
N HIS A 320 19.04 -12.26 -2.13
CA HIS A 320 19.45 -11.31 -1.10
C HIS A 320 20.09 -10.05 -1.69
N ARG A 321 20.99 -10.21 -2.67
CA ARG A 321 21.71 -9.10 -3.28
C ARG A 321 20.78 -8.15 -4.04
N VAL A 322 19.80 -8.67 -4.78
CA VAL A 322 18.83 -7.86 -5.51
C VAL A 322 17.84 -7.21 -4.55
N ALA A 323 17.25 -7.98 -3.63
CA ALA A 323 16.30 -7.44 -2.65
C ALA A 323 16.88 -6.27 -1.85
N SER A 324 18.14 -6.35 -1.43
CA SER A 324 18.81 -5.27 -0.67
C SER A 324 19.06 -3.99 -1.49
N ARG A 325 18.95 -4.04 -2.82
CA ARG A 325 19.23 -2.90 -3.72
C ARG A 325 17.97 -2.31 -4.36
N LEU A 326 16.81 -2.91 -4.14
CA LEU A 326 15.53 -2.38 -4.62
C LEU A 326 15.02 -1.29 -3.66
N ASN A 327 14.65 -0.14 -4.21
CA ASN A 327 14.06 0.97 -3.46
C ASN A 327 12.55 0.74 -3.29
N ALA A 328 12.19 -0.17 -2.40
CA ALA A 328 10.81 -0.52 -2.10
C ALA A 328 10.63 -0.82 -0.61
N GLY A 329 9.48 -0.45 -0.07
CA GLY A 329 9.17 -0.70 1.34
C GLY A 329 8.88 -2.17 1.64
N SER A 330 8.37 -2.91 0.66
CA SER A 330 8.18 -4.37 0.73
C SER A 330 8.83 -5.06 -0.46
N VAL A 331 9.60 -6.12 -0.22
CA VAL A 331 10.21 -6.93 -1.29
C VAL A 331 9.86 -8.40 -1.08
N TRP A 332 9.25 -9.01 -2.07
CA TRP A 332 8.90 -10.43 -2.07
C TRP A 332 9.81 -11.24 -2.97
N VAL A 333 10.23 -12.40 -2.52
CA VAL A 333 11.06 -13.34 -3.27
C VAL A 333 10.30 -14.64 -3.48
N ASN A 334 10.12 -15.05 -4.73
CA ASN A 334 9.39 -16.25 -5.14
C ASN A 334 7.95 -16.33 -4.58
N THR A 335 7.36 -15.17 -4.33
CA THR A 335 5.97 -14.96 -3.92
C THR A 335 5.57 -13.52 -4.23
N TYR A 336 4.27 -13.22 -4.16
CA TYR A 336 3.74 -11.85 -4.26
C TYR A 336 2.52 -11.70 -3.34
N HIS A 337 2.23 -10.47 -2.88
CA HIS A 337 1.13 -10.15 -1.94
C HIS A 337 1.17 -10.92 -0.59
N ALA A 338 2.33 -11.42 -0.19
CA ALA A 338 2.47 -12.05 1.13
C ALA A 338 2.50 -10.97 2.22
N LEU A 339 1.35 -10.71 2.82
CA LEU A 339 1.14 -9.70 3.87
C LEU A 339 0.82 -10.39 5.20
N ASP A 340 1.33 -9.82 6.29
CA ASP A 340 1.03 -10.26 7.65
C ASP A 340 0.93 -9.05 8.57
N SER A 341 0.06 -9.14 9.59
CA SER A 341 -0.13 -8.05 10.55
C SER A 341 1.13 -7.71 11.36
N ALA A 342 2.08 -8.62 11.45
CA ALA A 342 3.36 -8.43 12.13
C ALA A 342 4.47 -7.86 11.25
N LEU A 343 4.25 -7.75 9.92
CA LEU A 343 5.21 -7.20 8.96
C LEU A 343 4.84 -5.78 8.59
N PRO A 344 5.77 -4.81 8.69
CA PRO A 344 5.47 -3.43 8.32
C PRO A 344 5.21 -3.31 6.82
N PHE A 345 4.19 -2.53 6.46
CA PHE A 345 3.82 -2.20 5.10
C PHE A 345 3.90 -0.69 4.89
N GLY A 346 4.45 -0.25 3.76
CA GLY A 346 4.53 1.17 3.40
C GLY A 346 5.67 1.46 2.43
N GLY A 347 5.60 2.63 1.79
CA GLY A 347 6.44 2.97 0.66
C GLY A 347 7.64 3.85 0.97
N PHE A 348 8.48 4.01 -0.07
CA PHE A 348 9.52 5.02 -0.19
C PHE A 348 9.08 6.09 -1.20
N HIS A 349 9.76 7.22 -1.26
CA HIS A 349 9.54 8.29 -2.23
C HIS A 349 8.06 8.75 -2.28
N GLN A 350 7.47 8.86 -3.47
CA GLN A 350 6.08 9.32 -3.64
C GLN A 350 5.02 8.23 -3.33
N SER A 351 5.43 7.05 -2.89
CA SER A 351 4.52 6.07 -2.28
C SER A 351 4.20 6.37 -0.81
N GLY A 352 4.77 7.43 -0.25
CA GLY A 352 4.41 7.93 1.07
C GLY A 352 5.47 7.69 2.15
N TRP A 353 5.08 7.92 3.40
CA TRP A 353 5.92 7.73 4.57
C TRP A 353 5.13 7.25 5.78
N GLY A 354 5.83 6.65 6.72
CA GLY A 354 5.26 5.87 7.80
C GLY A 354 5.19 4.39 7.42
N ARG A 355 4.66 3.59 8.33
CA ARG A 355 4.37 2.18 8.08
C ARG A 355 3.03 1.82 8.69
N GLU A 356 2.22 1.11 7.96
CA GLU A 356 1.06 0.39 8.49
C GLU A 356 1.47 -1.05 8.78
N LEU A 357 0.74 -1.73 9.64
CA LEU A 357 1.11 -3.04 10.17
C LEU A 357 2.45 -3.03 10.94
N GLY A 358 2.86 -4.19 11.44
CA GLY A 358 4.06 -4.33 12.25
C GLY A 358 4.07 -3.50 13.54
N PRO A 359 5.14 -3.60 14.31
CA PRO A 359 5.38 -2.76 15.50
C PRO A 359 5.58 -1.28 15.14
N GLU A 360 6.06 -0.98 13.93
CA GLU A 360 6.33 0.37 13.44
C GLU A 360 5.08 1.26 13.43
N SER A 361 3.91 0.66 13.21
CA SER A 361 2.64 1.38 13.27
C SER A 361 2.34 1.94 14.67
N ILE A 362 2.78 1.26 15.74
CA ILE A 362 2.64 1.76 17.12
C ILE A 362 3.38 3.08 17.33
N GLU A 363 4.53 3.24 16.68
CA GLU A 363 5.32 4.48 16.77
C GLU A 363 4.60 5.67 16.15
N LEU A 364 3.82 5.43 15.11
CA LEU A 364 3.06 6.47 14.42
C LEU A 364 1.87 6.99 15.24
N TYR A 365 1.34 6.17 16.16
CA TYR A 365 0.21 6.50 17.01
C TYR A 365 0.59 6.85 18.44
N THR A 366 1.89 6.95 18.72
CA THR A 366 2.44 7.36 20.03
C THR A 366 3.38 8.54 19.89
N GLN A 367 3.61 9.22 21.01
CA GLN A 367 4.65 10.22 21.17
C GLN A 367 5.45 9.95 22.44
N VAL A 368 6.74 10.27 22.39
CA VAL A 368 7.65 10.04 23.53
C VAL A 368 7.68 11.27 24.41
N LYS A 369 7.46 11.06 25.70
CA LYS A 369 7.66 12.06 26.75
C LYS A 369 8.86 11.67 27.61
N SER A 370 9.78 12.59 27.82
CA SER A 370 10.86 12.45 28.79
C SER A 370 10.46 13.10 30.11
N VAL A 371 10.66 12.39 31.21
CA VAL A 371 10.40 12.86 32.57
C VAL A 371 11.69 12.78 33.37
N THR A 372 12.10 13.88 33.95
CA THR A 372 13.28 13.96 34.82
C THR A 372 12.90 14.53 36.15
N MET A 373 13.30 13.86 37.23
CA MET A 373 13.07 14.27 38.62
C MET A 373 14.41 14.48 39.31
N ALA A 374 14.57 15.58 40.02
CA ALA A 374 15.63 15.75 41.00
C ALA A 374 15.20 15.10 42.32
N LEU A 375 16.05 14.31 42.94
CA LEU A 375 15.79 13.55 44.18
C LEU A 375 16.42 14.23 45.40
#